data_b6246170f4068109bcefa81accc9d652
#
_entry.id   b6246170f4068109bcefa81accc9d652
#
_cell.length_a   1.000
_cell.length_b   1.000
_cell.length_c   1.000
_cell.angle_alpha   90.00
_cell.angle_beta   90.00
_cell.angle_gamma   90.00
#
_symmetry.space_group_name_H-M   'P 1'
#
loop_
_entity.id
_entity.type
_entity.pdbx_description
1 polymer ?
#
loop_
_entity_poly.entity_id
_entity_poly.type
_entity_poly.pdbx_seq_one_letter_code
_entity_poly.pdbx_strand_id
1 'polypeptide(L)'
;MSEAPPHLPTADDGVARARRARWAVTAAFATNGALLGALIPHYPEAKAAFGLDPAAFGLLVIALAVGGTLAGPLPAPILRRFGARRVMLAGSVAIALLTTAAGLVLDVAGAPAGAGHGAGTAAAWPLWVFAGLVVASGVLDAVVDTAQNAQGLQV
;
A
#
# COMPACT_ATOMS: atom_id res chain seq x y z
N MET A 1 -33.79 12.66 41.68
CA MET A 1 -33.07 11.80 40.75
C MET A 1 -31.59 11.97 41.07
N SER A 2 -30.97 10.97 41.73
CA SER A 2 -29.55 11.00 42.07
C SER A 2 -28.77 10.51 40.83
N GLU A 3 -28.06 11.39 40.19
CA GLU A 3 -27.16 11.05 39.08
C GLU A 3 -25.94 10.33 39.67
N ALA A 4 -25.71 9.09 39.26
CA ALA A 4 -24.54 8.34 39.69
C ALA A 4 -23.28 9.07 39.26
N PRO A 5 -22.24 9.17 40.08
CA PRO A 5 -21.01 9.86 39.71
C PRO A 5 -20.34 9.15 38.48
N PRO A 6 -19.73 9.91 37.55
CA PRO A 6 -19.05 9.33 36.42
C PRO A 6 -17.95 8.38 36.89
N HIS A 7 -17.97 7.14 36.39
CA HIS A 7 -16.92 6.15 36.68
C HIS A 7 -15.58 6.65 36.17
N LEU A 8 -14.63 6.85 37.06
CA LEU A 8 -13.23 7.12 36.69
C LEU A 8 -12.63 5.87 36.08
N PRO A 9 -11.85 5.99 34.94
CA PRO A 9 -11.19 4.86 34.32
C PRO A 9 -10.26 4.15 35.30
N THR A 10 -10.38 2.84 35.41
CA THR A 10 -9.48 2.02 36.23
C THR A 10 -8.15 1.78 35.53
N ALA A 11 -7.12 1.38 36.30
CA ALA A 11 -5.82 0.98 35.71
C ALA A 11 -6.00 -0.18 34.70
N ASP A 12 -6.92 -1.10 34.97
CA ASP A 12 -7.22 -2.23 34.08
C ASP A 12 -7.85 -1.79 32.76
N ASP A 13 -8.67 -0.73 32.76
CA ASP A 13 -9.21 -0.14 31.53
C ASP A 13 -8.11 0.46 30.68
N GLY A 14 -7.08 1.05 31.30
CA GLY A 14 -5.91 1.58 30.62
C GLY A 14 -5.10 0.47 29.92
N VAL A 15 -4.82 -0.62 30.62
CA VAL A 15 -4.09 -1.76 30.08
C VAL A 15 -4.87 -2.43 28.94
N ALA A 16 -6.18 -2.62 29.10
CA ALA A 16 -7.02 -3.20 28.07
C ALA A 16 -7.07 -2.33 26.80
N ARG A 17 -7.13 -1.00 26.96
CA ARG A 17 -7.09 -0.05 25.85
C ARG A 17 -5.76 -0.10 25.11
N ALA A 18 -4.65 -0.07 25.82
CA ALA A 18 -3.30 -0.16 25.24
C ALA A 18 -3.12 -1.47 24.47
N ARG A 19 -3.58 -2.60 25.02
CA ARG A 19 -3.54 -3.90 24.35
C ARG A 19 -4.34 -3.90 23.04
N ARG A 20 -5.57 -3.40 23.04
CA ARG A 20 -6.41 -3.29 21.85
C ARG A 20 -5.76 -2.43 20.77
N ALA A 21 -5.17 -1.32 21.15
CA ALA A 21 -4.52 -0.42 20.21
C ALA A 21 -3.26 -1.04 19.61
N ARG A 22 -2.44 -1.77 20.38
CA ARG A 22 -1.31 -2.54 19.84
C ARG A 22 -1.76 -3.57 18.82
N TRP A 23 -2.80 -4.36 19.11
CA TRP A 23 -3.34 -5.32 18.15
C TRP A 23 -3.86 -4.66 16.88
N ALA A 24 -4.54 -3.51 17.00
CA ALA A 24 -5.03 -2.76 15.85
C ALA A 24 -3.87 -2.27 14.96
N VAL A 25 -2.80 -1.75 15.54
CA VAL A 25 -1.60 -1.33 14.81
C VAL A 25 -0.91 -2.53 14.15
N THR A 26 -0.73 -3.64 14.88
CA THR A 26 -0.15 -4.87 14.33
C THR A 26 -0.96 -5.39 13.14
N ALA A 27 -2.30 -5.42 13.25
CA ALA A 27 -3.17 -5.84 12.16
C ALA A 27 -3.05 -4.90 10.95
N ALA A 28 -2.95 -3.59 11.17
CA ALA A 28 -2.76 -2.61 10.10
C ALA A 28 -1.43 -2.83 9.36
N PHE A 29 -0.32 -3.03 10.08
CA PHE A 29 0.98 -3.35 9.46
C PHE A 29 0.94 -4.68 8.70
N ALA A 30 0.34 -5.72 9.29
CA ALA A 30 0.21 -7.02 8.62
C ALA A 30 -0.62 -6.91 7.33
N THR A 31 -1.72 -6.15 7.35
CA THR A 31 -2.55 -5.92 6.17
C THR A 31 -1.77 -5.17 5.08
N ASN A 32 -1.06 -4.11 5.45
CA ASN A 32 -0.26 -3.32 4.51
C ASN A 32 0.86 -4.16 3.88
N GLY A 33 1.61 -4.90 4.69
CA GLY A 33 2.64 -5.81 4.21
C GLY A 33 2.09 -6.91 3.31
N ALA A 34 0.90 -7.46 3.60
CA ALA A 34 0.24 -8.46 2.78
C ALA A 34 -0.19 -7.89 1.41
N LEU A 35 -0.71 -6.65 1.37
CA LEU A 35 -1.12 -6.00 0.12
C LEU A 35 0.07 -5.83 -0.84
N LEU A 36 1.20 -5.34 -0.35
CA LEU A 36 2.42 -5.20 -1.17
C LEU A 36 3.06 -6.55 -1.47
N GLY A 37 3.09 -7.46 -0.49
CA GLY A 37 3.60 -8.81 -0.63
C GLY A 37 2.84 -9.64 -1.67
N ALA A 38 1.57 -9.32 -1.92
CA ALA A 38 0.76 -9.99 -2.94
C ALA A 38 1.29 -9.78 -4.38
N LEU A 39 2.09 -8.74 -4.63
CA LEU A 39 2.73 -8.53 -5.94
C LEU A 39 3.92 -9.48 -6.19
N ILE A 40 4.60 -9.94 -5.14
CA ILE A 40 5.85 -10.70 -5.27
C ILE A 40 5.69 -12.02 -6.07
N PRO A 41 4.64 -12.84 -5.82
CA PRO A 41 4.42 -14.06 -6.60
C PRO A 41 4.20 -13.82 -8.09
N HIS A 42 3.73 -12.62 -8.49
CA HIS A 42 3.46 -12.24 -9.87
C HIS A 42 4.68 -11.63 -10.60
N TYR A 43 5.83 -11.51 -9.94
CA TYR A 43 7.04 -10.96 -10.56
C TYR A 43 7.52 -11.74 -11.79
N PRO A 44 7.57 -13.09 -11.79
CA PRO A 44 7.94 -13.85 -13.00
C PRO A 44 6.97 -13.63 -14.15
N GLU A 45 5.67 -13.54 -13.84
CA GLU A 45 4.61 -13.28 -14.79
C GLU A 45 4.73 -11.86 -15.40
N ALA A 46 4.94 -10.83 -14.55
CA ALA A 46 5.17 -9.47 -15.01
C ALA A 46 6.40 -9.36 -15.92
N LYS A 47 7.50 -10.03 -15.56
CA LYS A 47 8.70 -10.08 -16.38
C LYS A 47 8.42 -10.68 -17.76
N ALA A 48 7.66 -11.78 -17.81
CA ALA A 48 7.30 -12.47 -19.06
C ALA A 48 6.31 -11.64 -19.90
N ALA A 49 5.24 -11.12 -19.27
CA ALA A 49 4.20 -10.35 -19.96
C ALA A 49 4.72 -9.08 -20.63
N PHE A 50 5.69 -8.40 -19.99
CA PHE A 50 6.31 -7.19 -20.53
C PHE A 50 7.59 -7.46 -21.35
N GLY A 51 8.03 -8.72 -21.49
CA GLY A 51 9.25 -9.08 -22.22
C GLY A 51 10.51 -8.44 -21.64
N LEU A 52 10.59 -8.24 -20.32
CA LEU A 52 11.68 -7.53 -19.67
C LEU A 52 12.91 -8.44 -19.50
N ASP A 53 14.08 -7.90 -19.83
CA ASP A 53 15.34 -8.52 -19.43
C ASP A 53 15.55 -8.38 -17.89
N PRO A 54 16.51 -9.11 -17.30
CA PRO A 54 16.74 -9.07 -15.85
C PRO A 54 17.07 -7.67 -15.30
N ALA A 55 17.76 -6.82 -16.06
CA ALA A 55 18.14 -5.48 -15.63
C ALA A 55 16.94 -4.54 -15.63
N ALA A 56 16.14 -4.53 -16.71
CA ALA A 56 14.91 -3.76 -16.82
C ALA A 56 13.88 -4.17 -15.73
N PHE A 57 13.76 -5.48 -15.47
CA PHE A 57 12.91 -5.97 -14.40
C PHE A 57 13.42 -5.53 -13.02
N GLY A 58 14.73 -5.58 -12.77
CA GLY A 58 15.34 -5.06 -11.54
C GLY A 58 15.04 -3.58 -11.30
N LEU A 59 15.09 -2.75 -12.36
CA LEU A 59 14.71 -1.33 -12.28
C LEU A 59 13.22 -1.16 -11.92
N LEU A 60 12.33 -1.98 -12.47
CA LEU A 60 10.91 -1.95 -12.14
C LEU A 60 10.67 -2.27 -10.67
N VAL A 61 11.35 -3.27 -10.10
CA VAL A 61 11.26 -3.62 -8.68
C VAL A 61 11.81 -2.49 -7.79
N ILE A 62 12.92 -1.88 -8.19
CA ILE A 62 13.50 -0.74 -7.48
C ILE A 62 12.57 0.47 -7.49
N ALA A 63 11.72 0.63 -8.51
CA ALA A 63 10.79 1.74 -8.63
C ALA A 63 9.84 1.86 -7.42
N LEU A 64 9.43 0.74 -6.81
CA LEU A 64 8.65 0.73 -5.56
C LEU A 64 9.42 1.42 -4.42
N ALA A 65 10.67 1.04 -4.20
CA ALA A 65 11.52 1.61 -3.15
C ALA A 65 11.84 3.09 -3.40
N VAL A 66 12.05 3.46 -4.66
CA VAL A 66 12.25 4.87 -5.08
C VAL A 66 11.00 5.68 -4.78
N GLY A 67 9.80 5.17 -5.09
CA GLY A 67 8.53 5.81 -4.74
C GLY A 67 8.44 6.11 -3.24
N GLY A 68 8.72 5.12 -2.40
CA GLY A 68 8.74 5.28 -0.94
C GLY A 68 9.77 6.32 -0.46
N THR A 69 10.96 6.33 -1.05
CA THR A 69 12.02 7.30 -0.69
C THR A 69 11.63 8.73 -1.08
N LEU A 70 11.09 8.92 -2.28
CA LEU A 70 10.63 10.22 -2.78
C LEU A 70 9.44 10.76 -1.95
N ALA A 71 8.68 9.88 -1.34
CA ALA A 71 7.58 10.26 -0.47
C ALA A 71 8.00 10.87 0.87
N GLY A 72 9.29 10.81 1.25
CA GLY A 72 9.80 11.24 2.56
C GLY A 72 9.21 12.54 3.13
N PRO A 73 9.09 13.65 2.37
CA PRO A 73 8.50 14.89 2.88
C PRO A 73 6.97 14.90 2.96
N LEU A 74 6.26 13.94 2.34
CA LEU A 74 4.81 13.96 2.19
C LEU A 74 4.02 13.56 3.47
N PRO A 75 4.44 12.58 4.29
CA PRO A 75 3.65 12.13 5.43
C PRO A 75 3.31 13.24 6.42
N ALA A 76 4.28 14.07 6.79
CA ALA A 76 4.09 15.08 7.83
C ALA A 76 2.96 16.09 7.53
N PRO A 77 2.90 16.75 6.36
CA PRO A 77 1.78 17.64 6.05
C PRO A 77 0.44 16.92 5.89
N ILE A 78 0.46 15.69 5.34
CA ILE A 78 -0.77 14.89 5.16
C ILE A 78 -1.36 14.49 6.53
N LEU A 79 -0.52 13.98 7.43
CA LEU A 79 -0.96 13.58 8.76
C LEU A 79 -1.47 14.77 9.59
N ARG A 80 -0.81 15.94 9.49
CA ARG A 80 -1.29 17.16 10.16
C ARG A 80 -2.65 17.61 9.66
N ARG A 81 -2.93 17.45 8.37
CA ARG A 81 -4.19 17.91 7.76
C ARG A 81 -5.35 16.93 8.00
N PHE A 82 -5.13 15.63 7.90
CA PHE A 82 -6.19 14.63 7.86
C PHE A 82 -6.23 13.74 9.11
N GLY A 83 -5.17 13.73 9.90
CA GLY A 83 -5.01 12.85 11.08
C GLY A 83 -4.56 11.43 10.71
N ALA A 84 -3.72 10.84 11.56
CA ALA A 84 -3.09 9.55 11.29
C ALA A 84 -4.09 8.42 11.02
N ARG A 85 -5.20 8.34 11.79
CA ARG A 85 -6.21 7.28 11.62
C ARG A 85 -6.87 7.30 10.23
N ARG A 86 -7.24 8.49 9.74
CA ARG A 86 -7.88 8.61 8.42
C ARG A 86 -6.90 8.29 7.30
N VAL A 87 -5.66 8.79 7.43
CA VAL A 87 -4.59 8.53 6.47
C VAL A 87 -4.28 7.04 6.39
N MET A 88 -4.15 6.36 7.53
CA MET A 88 -3.93 4.92 7.57
C MET A 88 -5.05 4.14 6.86
N LEU A 89 -6.31 4.39 7.20
CA LEU A 89 -7.45 3.66 6.61
C LEU A 89 -7.62 3.96 5.11
N ALA A 90 -7.64 5.23 4.74
CA ALA A 90 -7.79 5.62 3.34
C ALA A 90 -6.59 5.17 2.49
N GLY A 91 -5.39 5.27 3.03
CA GLY A 91 -4.15 4.84 2.38
C GLY A 91 -4.13 3.33 2.14
N SER A 92 -4.49 2.51 3.14
CA SER A 92 -4.57 1.05 2.96
C SER A 92 -5.59 0.65 1.88
N VAL A 93 -6.76 1.30 1.83
CA VAL A 93 -7.74 1.09 0.76
C VAL A 93 -7.16 1.49 -0.59
N ALA A 94 -6.48 2.62 -0.67
CA ALA A 94 -5.87 3.09 -1.91
C ALA A 94 -4.74 2.15 -2.37
N ILE A 95 -3.90 1.62 -1.48
CA ILE A 95 -2.88 0.60 -1.82
C ILE A 95 -3.56 -0.66 -2.36
N ALA A 96 -4.66 -1.12 -1.74
CA ALA A 96 -5.40 -2.28 -2.23
C ALA A 96 -5.95 -2.06 -3.66
N LEU A 97 -6.46 -0.85 -3.94
CA LEU A 97 -6.95 -0.50 -5.27
C LEU A 97 -5.81 -0.42 -6.31
N LEU A 98 -4.66 0.18 -5.93
CA LEU A 98 -3.50 0.27 -6.81
C LEU A 98 -2.91 -1.11 -7.12
N THR A 99 -2.77 -1.99 -6.12
CA THR A 99 -2.30 -3.37 -6.31
C THR A 99 -3.25 -4.18 -7.17
N THR A 100 -4.56 -4.05 -6.96
CA THR A 100 -5.57 -4.69 -7.80
C THR A 100 -5.50 -4.18 -9.24
N ALA A 101 -5.38 -2.86 -9.43
CA ALA A 101 -5.24 -2.27 -10.77
C ALA A 101 -3.94 -2.74 -11.47
N ALA A 102 -2.84 -2.89 -10.72
CA ALA A 102 -1.60 -3.44 -11.27
C ALA A 102 -1.78 -4.89 -11.74
N GLY A 103 -2.48 -5.72 -10.96
CA GLY A 103 -2.85 -7.09 -11.38
C GLY A 103 -3.67 -7.11 -12.66
N LEU A 104 -4.71 -6.27 -12.75
CA LEU A 104 -5.54 -6.18 -13.97
C LEU A 104 -4.74 -5.72 -15.20
N VAL A 105 -3.81 -4.79 -15.04
CA VAL A 105 -2.91 -4.37 -16.13
C VAL A 105 -2.01 -5.54 -16.57
N LEU A 106 -1.56 -6.34 -15.63
CA LEU A 106 -0.75 -7.52 -15.89
C LEU A 106 -1.55 -8.58 -16.66
N ASP A 107 -2.78 -8.85 -16.27
CA ASP A 107 -3.69 -9.76 -17.00
C ASP A 107 -3.88 -9.32 -18.45
N VAL A 108 -4.12 -8.02 -18.69
CA VAL A 108 -4.26 -7.45 -20.03
C VAL A 108 -2.97 -7.58 -20.84
N ALA A 109 -1.80 -7.38 -20.21
CA ALA A 109 -0.50 -7.49 -20.87
C ALA A 109 -0.14 -8.94 -21.21
N GLY A 110 -0.53 -9.89 -20.35
CA GLY A 110 -0.27 -11.33 -20.53
C GLY A 110 -1.30 -12.06 -21.42
N ALA A 111 -2.38 -11.38 -21.83
CA ALA A 111 -3.41 -12.00 -22.67
C ALA A 111 -2.83 -12.47 -24.03
N PRO A 112 -3.20 -13.68 -24.51
CA PRO A 112 -2.73 -14.19 -25.80
C PRO A 112 -3.02 -13.20 -26.92
N ALA A 113 -2.08 -13.05 -27.85
CA ALA A 113 -2.17 -12.16 -29.02
C ALA A 113 -3.28 -12.59 -30.00
N GLY A 114 -4.51 -12.65 -29.55
CA GLY A 114 -5.70 -13.02 -30.29
C GLY A 114 -6.94 -12.26 -29.83
N ALA A 115 -6.87 -11.65 -28.66
CA ALA A 115 -7.97 -10.89 -28.07
C ALA A 115 -7.95 -9.39 -28.46
N GLY A 116 -7.72 -9.08 -29.75
CA GLY A 116 -8.01 -7.74 -30.29
C GLY A 116 -6.83 -6.76 -30.40
N HIS A 117 -5.60 -7.15 -30.09
CA HIS A 117 -4.42 -6.29 -30.29
C HIS A 117 -3.53 -6.92 -31.35
N GLY A 118 -3.48 -6.31 -32.56
CA GLY A 118 -2.70 -6.78 -33.68
C GLY A 118 -1.23 -6.97 -33.31
N ALA A 119 -0.60 -8.01 -33.85
CA ALA A 119 0.82 -8.29 -33.77
C ALA A 119 1.65 -7.20 -34.49
N GLY A 120 1.81 -6.07 -33.84
CA GLY A 120 2.61 -4.97 -34.36
C GLY A 120 2.84 -3.96 -33.28
N THR A 121 4.02 -3.94 -32.66
CA THR A 121 4.44 -3.13 -31.54
C THR A 121 3.55 -3.36 -30.30
N ALA A 122 3.96 -4.30 -29.44
CA ALA A 122 3.34 -4.44 -28.11
C ALA A 122 3.24 -3.04 -27.51
N ALA A 123 2.02 -2.56 -27.31
CA ALA A 123 1.80 -1.20 -26.85
C ALA A 123 2.57 -1.03 -25.52
N ALA A 124 3.54 -0.14 -25.48
CA ALA A 124 4.36 0.07 -24.27
C ALA A 124 3.56 0.63 -23.10
N TRP A 125 2.31 1.07 -23.33
CA TRP A 125 1.47 1.69 -22.32
C TRP A 125 1.18 0.80 -21.10
N PRO A 126 0.97 -0.55 -21.21
CA PRO A 126 0.68 -1.34 -20.03
C PRO A 126 1.87 -1.37 -19.07
N LEU A 127 3.10 -1.42 -19.59
CA LEU A 127 4.31 -1.36 -18.79
C LEU A 127 4.40 -0.03 -18.01
N TRP A 128 4.15 1.10 -18.67
CA TRP A 128 4.21 2.41 -18.02
C TRP A 128 3.11 2.60 -16.99
N VAL A 129 1.91 2.12 -17.28
CA VAL A 129 0.80 2.14 -16.30
C VAL A 129 1.13 1.24 -15.11
N PHE A 130 1.61 0.03 -15.34
CA PHE A 130 2.04 -0.88 -14.28
C PHE A 130 3.14 -0.25 -13.42
N ALA A 131 4.19 0.28 -14.03
CA ALA A 131 5.28 0.98 -13.32
C ALA A 131 4.77 2.17 -12.51
N GLY A 132 3.88 2.97 -13.07
CA GLY A 132 3.25 4.10 -12.36
C GLY A 132 2.43 3.66 -11.15
N LEU A 133 1.66 2.57 -11.27
CA LEU A 133 0.89 1.99 -10.15
C LEU A 133 1.81 1.46 -9.05
N VAL A 134 2.92 0.80 -9.42
CA VAL A 134 3.94 0.31 -8.47
C VAL A 134 4.60 1.47 -7.73
N VAL A 135 5.02 2.53 -8.43
CA VAL A 135 5.60 3.73 -7.80
C VAL A 135 4.59 4.41 -6.88
N ALA A 136 3.35 4.58 -7.33
CA ALA A 136 2.28 5.19 -6.52
C ALA A 136 1.99 4.37 -5.26
N SER A 137 2.03 3.03 -5.35
CA SER A 137 1.90 2.15 -4.19
C SER A 137 3.05 2.37 -3.21
N GLY A 138 4.30 2.50 -3.68
CA GLY A 138 5.45 2.79 -2.80
C GLY A 138 5.35 4.16 -2.11
N VAL A 139 4.90 5.20 -2.82
CA VAL A 139 4.64 6.52 -2.24
C VAL A 139 3.59 6.43 -1.13
N LEU A 140 2.49 5.72 -1.42
CA LEU A 140 1.37 5.60 -0.48
C LEU A 140 1.75 4.77 0.74
N ASP A 141 2.53 3.70 0.52
CA ASP A 141 3.07 2.83 1.57
C ASP A 141 3.88 3.63 2.60
N ALA A 142 4.80 4.47 2.16
CA ALA A 142 5.59 5.32 3.05
C ALA A 142 4.73 6.29 3.90
N VAL A 143 3.64 6.80 3.32
CA VAL A 143 2.68 7.66 4.03
C VAL A 143 1.88 6.86 5.05
N VAL A 144 1.42 5.67 4.68
CA VAL A 144 0.65 4.76 5.55
C VAL A 144 1.53 4.25 6.69
N ASP A 145 2.75 3.83 6.43
CA ASP A 145 3.70 3.38 7.46
C ASP A 145 3.97 4.48 8.49
N THR A 146 4.15 5.72 8.05
CA THR A 146 4.32 6.85 8.96
C THR A 146 3.06 7.07 9.80
N ALA A 147 1.87 6.91 9.21
CA ALA A 147 0.60 7.04 9.94
C ALA A 147 0.41 5.91 10.97
N GLN A 148 0.79 4.69 10.63
CA GLN A 148 0.75 3.51 11.52
C GLN A 148 1.71 3.69 12.70
N ASN A 149 2.94 4.13 12.43
CA ASN A 149 3.92 4.42 13.47
C ASN A 149 3.45 5.54 14.40
N ALA A 150 2.87 6.62 13.86
CA ALA A 150 2.32 7.72 14.66
C ALA A 150 1.17 7.26 15.57
N GLN A 151 0.34 6.32 15.12
CA GLN A 151 -0.71 5.71 15.95
C GLN A 151 -0.12 4.80 17.03
N GLY A 152 0.92 4.03 16.71
CA GLY A 152 1.58 3.13 17.67
C GLY A 152 2.27 3.86 18.83
N LEU A 153 2.78 5.07 18.59
CA LEU A 153 3.42 5.89 19.62
C LEU A 153 2.45 6.59 20.59
N GLN A 154 1.16 6.64 20.25
CA GLN A 154 0.12 7.25 21.10
C GLN A 154 -0.50 6.26 22.11
N VAL A 155 0.00 5.06 22.19
CA VAL A 155 -0.49 3.92 22.99
C VAL A 155 0.55 3.55 24.02
#